data_94a4bfeba15d58d7df7261c03032589e
#
_entry.id   94a4bfeba15d58d7df7261c03032589e
#
_cell.length_a   1.000
_cell.length_b   1.000
_cell.length_c   1.000
_cell.angle_alpha   90.00
_cell.angle_beta   90.00
_cell.angle_gamma   90.00
#
_symmetry.space_group_name_H-M   'P 1'
#
loop_
_entity.id
_entity.type
_entity.pdbx_description
1 polymer ?
#
loop_
_entity_poly.entity_id
_entity_poly.type
_entity_poly.pdbx_seq_one_letter_code
_entity_poly.pdbx_strand_id
1 'polypeptide(L)'
;MRARVIQALILTLLALGLGVPQAHAQVVGGFDFARAEVSVTGLQVPWAMAFLPDGSALVSERNTGRVMRVRPGQTPAAVATISGVSASGESGLLGIAVSPSYAQDGWVYAYFTSTSGDNRLVRFQLTAPQTQPVIFSGVPSATIHDGGRIAFGPDGMLYVATGDAANTANAQNLNTPAGKILRMTPTGGVPSGNPFANSRVWSYGHRNVQGLAWDGQGRMYATEFGQNTTDEINQIVAGGNYGWPTCEGTCSNPSFRNPIVTWTTAQASPSGLAYANNTLFAAALRGQRLWAVPLTSSGGAGTPVAEFQSAYGRLRAVAVGPDGWLWVATSNRDGRGTPVAQDDRIVRVPPATTGTDTSPPTAPGSLTSPGTTATTASLSWTASTDNVGVTGYDVLRAPGTSGGTFTQVSTSATTSYTDTGLTANTSYRYQVRARDAAGNLSPVSNTATVTTSGSQSGGCTVAPTTQTDWGSGYVIQPVTVTNTGTTTLNGWTVRFTLPAGHTLTGSWNTTLTTAGQTITARSTGNNGTLAPGQSTSFGFQVRRPTPDNQVPSGYTCTSP
;
A
#
# COMPACT_ATOMS: atom_id res chain seq x y z
N MET A 1 54.41 -54.58 -65.81
CA MET A 1 53.79 -53.23 -65.73
C MET A 1 52.68 -53.33 -64.69
N ARG A 2 52.86 -52.66 -63.58
CA ARG A 2 51.98 -52.82 -62.37
C ARG A 2 50.96 -51.66 -62.36
N ALA A 3 49.70 -51.99 -62.47
CA ALA A 3 48.60 -51.06 -62.29
C ALA A 3 48.33 -50.89 -60.76
N ARG A 4 48.32 -49.65 -60.26
CA ARG A 4 47.94 -49.31 -58.89
C ARG A 4 46.44 -48.93 -58.86
N VAL A 5 45.67 -49.70 -58.13
CA VAL A 5 44.28 -49.40 -57.78
C VAL A 5 44.32 -48.44 -56.63
N ILE A 6 43.68 -47.25 -56.79
CA ILE A 6 43.45 -46.26 -55.68
C ILE A 6 42.06 -46.53 -55.18
N GLN A 7 41.96 -47.02 -53.93
CA GLN A 7 40.70 -47.11 -53.16
C GLN A 7 40.43 -45.73 -52.56
N ALA A 8 39.30 -45.12 -52.95
CA ALA A 8 38.78 -43.92 -52.31
C ALA A 8 38.00 -44.33 -51.06
N LEU A 9 38.49 -43.90 -49.92
CA LEU A 9 37.81 -44.03 -48.63
C LEU A 9 36.81 -42.89 -48.48
N ILE A 10 35.51 -43.15 -48.55
CA ILE A 10 34.46 -42.18 -48.25
C ILE A 10 34.29 -42.14 -46.70
N LEU A 11 34.78 -41.06 -46.07
CA LEU A 11 34.54 -40.76 -44.67
C LEU A 11 33.16 -40.11 -44.54
N THR A 12 32.21 -40.87 -44.04
CA THR A 12 30.89 -40.32 -43.62
C THR A 12 31.06 -39.62 -42.30
N LEU A 13 31.12 -38.29 -42.27
CA LEU A 13 31.02 -37.50 -41.06
C LEU A 13 29.58 -37.58 -40.52
N LEU A 14 29.38 -38.35 -39.46
CA LEU A 14 28.20 -38.21 -38.59
C LEU A 14 28.33 -36.88 -37.83
N ALA A 15 27.61 -35.85 -38.26
CA ALA A 15 27.44 -34.64 -37.50
C ALA A 15 26.53 -34.96 -36.28
N LEU A 16 27.17 -35.29 -35.15
CA LEU A 16 26.47 -35.18 -33.86
C LEU A 16 26.12 -33.71 -33.63
N GLY A 17 24.88 -33.35 -33.89
CA GLY A 17 24.32 -32.09 -33.48
C GLY A 17 24.36 -32.02 -31.93
N LEU A 18 25.43 -31.46 -31.41
CA LEU A 18 25.43 -30.93 -30.05
C LEU A 18 24.41 -29.78 -30.06
N GLY A 19 23.16 -30.09 -29.66
CA GLY A 19 22.18 -29.07 -29.35
C GLY A 19 22.80 -28.13 -28.33
N VAL A 20 23.12 -26.90 -28.77
CA VAL A 20 23.45 -25.82 -27.86
C VAL A 20 22.25 -25.76 -26.89
N PRO A 21 22.43 -25.92 -25.56
CA PRO A 21 21.35 -25.75 -24.64
C PRO A 21 20.78 -24.35 -24.91
N GLN A 22 19.54 -24.27 -25.39
CA GLN A 22 18.81 -23.01 -25.41
C GLN A 22 18.84 -22.55 -23.95
N ALA A 23 19.58 -21.46 -23.72
CA ALA A 23 19.47 -20.75 -22.46
C ALA A 23 17.98 -20.47 -22.27
N HIS A 24 17.33 -21.19 -21.36
CA HIS A 24 15.96 -20.90 -20.98
C HIS A 24 15.97 -19.44 -20.55
N ALA A 25 15.11 -18.63 -21.17
CA ALA A 25 14.91 -17.24 -20.75
C ALA A 25 14.73 -17.28 -19.22
N GLN A 26 15.58 -16.52 -18.51
CA GLN A 26 15.55 -16.56 -17.05
C GLN A 26 14.35 -15.75 -16.58
N VAL A 27 13.24 -16.43 -16.39
CA VAL A 27 11.99 -15.86 -15.87
C VAL A 27 12.03 -15.99 -14.34
N VAL A 28 12.02 -14.87 -13.65
CA VAL A 28 12.00 -14.83 -12.19
C VAL A 28 10.93 -13.86 -11.73
N GLY A 29 10.04 -14.31 -10.86
CA GLY A 29 8.95 -13.48 -10.35
C GLY A 29 8.06 -12.89 -11.46
N GLY A 30 7.85 -13.63 -12.56
CA GLY A 30 7.03 -13.20 -13.69
C GLY A 30 7.70 -12.21 -14.66
N PHE A 31 9.02 -11.97 -14.56
CA PHE A 31 9.77 -11.07 -15.45
C PHE A 31 10.83 -11.80 -16.25
N ASP A 32 11.03 -11.40 -17.52
CA ASP A 32 12.04 -11.95 -18.42
C ASP A 32 13.33 -11.11 -18.38
N PHE A 33 14.26 -11.49 -17.52
CA PHE A 33 15.52 -10.79 -17.30
C PHE A 33 16.47 -10.86 -18.50
N ALA A 34 16.31 -11.84 -19.41
CA ALA A 34 17.09 -11.92 -20.64
C ALA A 34 16.71 -10.82 -21.64
N ARG A 35 15.52 -10.22 -21.50
CA ARG A 35 15.03 -9.13 -22.35
C ARG A 35 15.12 -7.76 -21.68
N ALA A 36 15.91 -7.63 -20.62
CA ALA A 36 16.13 -6.35 -19.96
C ALA A 36 16.74 -5.31 -20.91
N GLU A 37 16.25 -4.07 -20.83
CA GLU A 37 16.71 -2.96 -21.67
C GLU A 37 17.12 -1.74 -20.83
N VAL A 38 18.14 -0.99 -21.25
CA VAL A 38 18.44 0.33 -20.72
C VAL A 38 17.48 1.34 -21.36
N SER A 39 16.57 1.86 -20.61
CA SER A 39 15.45 2.65 -21.12
C SER A 39 15.59 4.16 -20.89
N VAL A 40 16.36 4.56 -19.87
CA VAL A 40 16.63 5.96 -19.52
C VAL A 40 18.08 6.08 -19.07
N THR A 41 18.76 7.16 -19.48
CA THR A 41 20.15 7.48 -19.10
C THR A 41 20.27 8.94 -18.66
N GLY A 42 21.42 9.32 -18.10
CA GLY A 42 21.74 10.72 -17.79
C GLY A 42 21.14 11.25 -16.47
N LEU A 43 20.68 10.37 -15.60
CA LEU A 43 20.24 10.73 -14.25
C LEU A 43 21.45 10.98 -13.32
N GLN A 44 21.22 11.76 -12.26
CA GLN A 44 22.24 12.10 -11.25
C GLN A 44 21.87 11.52 -9.88
N VAL A 45 22.44 10.35 -9.56
CA VAL A 45 22.19 9.64 -8.30
C VAL A 45 20.69 9.48 -8.03
N PRO A 46 19.92 8.81 -8.92
CA PRO A 46 18.49 8.59 -8.71
C PRO A 46 18.29 7.78 -7.43
N TRP A 47 17.38 8.25 -6.56
CA TRP A 47 17.19 7.62 -5.24
C TRP A 47 15.86 6.86 -5.13
N ALA A 48 14.78 7.43 -5.60
CA ALA A 48 13.44 6.83 -5.57
C ALA A 48 12.69 7.09 -6.87
N MET A 49 11.68 6.25 -7.14
CA MET A 49 10.75 6.36 -8.27
C MET A 49 9.30 6.25 -7.78
N ALA A 50 8.41 7.03 -8.39
CA ALA A 50 6.97 6.92 -8.21
C ALA A 50 6.26 7.24 -9.55
N PHE A 51 5.18 6.53 -9.87
CA PHE A 51 4.52 6.67 -11.16
C PHE A 51 3.35 7.65 -11.11
N LEU A 52 3.20 8.42 -12.18
CA LEU A 52 2.04 9.26 -12.45
C LEU A 52 0.97 8.46 -13.21
N PRO A 53 -0.31 8.88 -13.15
CA PRO A 53 -1.39 8.20 -13.87
C PRO A 53 -1.19 8.12 -15.39
N ASP A 54 -0.36 9.00 -15.97
CA ASP A 54 -0.05 9.00 -17.40
C ASP A 54 1.07 8.01 -17.80
N GLY A 55 1.50 7.16 -16.87
CA GLY A 55 2.54 6.15 -17.07
C GLY A 55 3.98 6.68 -16.97
N SER A 56 4.20 7.99 -16.86
CA SER A 56 5.55 8.52 -16.60
C SER A 56 5.96 8.31 -15.14
N ALA A 57 7.26 8.16 -14.87
CA ALA A 57 7.78 8.12 -13.52
C ALA A 57 8.37 9.46 -13.09
N LEU A 58 8.20 9.81 -11.82
CA LEU A 58 8.97 10.83 -11.13
C LEU A 58 10.15 10.15 -10.44
N VAL A 59 11.34 10.70 -10.61
CA VAL A 59 12.58 10.19 -10.03
C VAL A 59 13.23 11.32 -9.22
N SER A 60 13.53 11.05 -7.95
CA SER A 60 14.30 11.98 -7.12
C SER A 60 15.80 11.84 -7.40
N GLU A 61 16.49 12.94 -7.62
CA GLU A 61 17.95 12.99 -7.72
C GLU A 61 18.54 13.50 -6.40
N ARG A 62 19.25 12.60 -5.71
CA ARG A 62 19.72 12.83 -4.34
C ARG A 62 20.54 14.10 -4.18
N ASN A 63 21.53 14.31 -5.05
CA ASN A 63 22.53 15.36 -4.89
C ASN A 63 22.06 16.71 -5.42
N THR A 64 21.19 16.72 -6.42
CA THR A 64 20.76 17.95 -7.10
C THR A 64 19.48 18.54 -6.52
N GLY A 65 18.75 17.76 -5.70
CA GLY A 65 17.43 18.14 -5.20
C GLY A 65 16.33 18.18 -6.28
N ARG A 66 16.63 17.75 -7.52
CA ARG A 66 15.67 17.76 -8.63
C ARG A 66 14.76 16.55 -8.59
N VAL A 67 13.53 16.77 -9.00
CA VAL A 67 12.58 15.72 -9.36
C VAL A 67 12.51 15.66 -10.87
N MET A 68 12.91 14.54 -11.42
CA MET A 68 12.95 14.30 -12.87
C MET A 68 11.71 13.54 -13.30
N ARG A 69 11.06 13.97 -14.36
CA ARG A 69 10.05 13.17 -15.06
C ARG A 69 10.71 12.35 -16.14
N VAL A 70 10.48 11.06 -16.13
CA VAL A 70 11.09 10.11 -17.06
C VAL A 70 10.04 9.29 -17.79
N ARG A 71 10.32 9.00 -19.04
CA ARG A 71 9.58 8.07 -19.90
C ARG A 71 10.57 7.19 -20.67
N PRO A 72 10.21 5.95 -20.97
CA PRO A 72 11.04 5.07 -21.78
C PRO A 72 11.45 5.74 -23.10
N GLY A 73 12.75 5.67 -23.43
CA GLY A 73 13.30 6.21 -24.68
C GLY A 73 13.33 7.74 -24.78
N GLN A 74 12.99 8.47 -23.72
CA GLN A 74 13.01 9.95 -23.72
C GLN A 74 14.08 10.49 -22.78
N THR A 75 14.57 11.69 -23.10
CA THR A 75 15.48 12.42 -22.21
C THR A 75 14.75 12.85 -20.93
N PRO A 76 15.32 12.59 -19.73
CA PRO A 76 14.75 13.04 -18.47
C PRO A 76 14.56 14.57 -18.42
N ALA A 77 13.43 15.04 -17.91
CA ALA A 77 13.13 16.45 -17.76
C ALA A 77 12.93 16.80 -16.27
N ALA A 78 13.61 17.84 -15.79
CA ALA A 78 13.38 18.36 -14.44
C ALA A 78 12.00 19.03 -14.37
N VAL A 79 11.14 18.58 -13.44
CA VAL A 79 9.77 19.11 -13.26
C VAL A 79 9.58 19.84 -11.93
N ALA A 80 10.49 19.63 -10.98
CA ALA A 80 10.57 20.37 -9.72
C ALA A 80 11.99 20.35 -9.20
N THR A 81 12.30 21.30 -8.31
CA THR A 81 13.49 21.28 -7.45
C THR A 81 13.03 21.48 -6.01
N ILE A 82 13.41 20.59 -5.10
CA ILE A 82 13.06 20.71 -3.69
C ILE A 82 14.00 21.70 -3.03
N SER A 83 13.40 22.73 -2.44
CA SER A 83 14.12 23.82 -1.80
C SER A 83 14.78 23.40 -0.48
N GLY A 84 15.97 23.90 -0.22
CA GLY A 84 16.67 23.67 1.05
C GLY A 84 17.21 22.25 1.23
N VAL A 85 17.42 21.49 0.16
CA VAL A 85 18.07 20.17 0.21
C VAL A 85 19.55 20.35 0.58
N SER A 86 20.00 19.57 1.57
CA SER A 86 21.41 19.44 1.97
C SER A 86 21.91 18.05 1.62
N ALA A 87 22.75 17.95 0.60
CA ALA A 87 23.29 16.69 0.12
C ALA A 87 24.71 16.47 0.63
N SER A 88 24.89 15.48 1.52
CA SER A 88 26.18 15.07 2.05
C SER A 88 26.14 13.60 2.48
N GLY A 89 27.12 12.79 2.08
CA GLY A 89 27.13 11.36 2.40
C GLY A 89 25.93 10.62 1.83
N GLU A 90 25.03 10.13 2.69
CA GLU A 90 23.78 9.48 2.29
C GLU A 90 22.59 10.46 2.20
N SER A 91 22.76 11.66 2.74
CA SER A 91 21.74 12.71 2.79
C SER A 91 21.47 13.32 1.42
N GLY A 92 20.36 14.06 1.32
CA GLY A 92 19.94 14.75 0.10
C GLY A 92 18.44 14.61 -0.15
N LEU A 93 18.01 14.70 -1.41
CA LEU A 93 16.64 14.37 -1.81
C LEU A 93 16.51 12.85 -1.94
N LEU A 94 15.73 12.26 -1.04
CA LEU A 94 15.63 10.81 -0.89
C LEU A 94 14.31 10.28 -1.46
N GLY A 95 13.30 10.05 -0.63
CA GLY A 95 12.05 9.43 -1.03
C GLY A 95 11.14 10.33 -1.87
N ILE A 96 10.41 9.72 -2.79
CA ILE A 96 9.33 10.36 -3.54
C ILE A 96 8.12 9.43 -3.57
N ALA A 97 6.92 9.97 -3.42
CA ALA A 97 5.67 9.24 -3.57
C ALA A 97 4.61 10.12 -4.25
N VAL A 98 3.72 9.50 -5.00
CA VAL A 98 2.57 10.14 -5.64
C VAL A 98 1.32 9.82 -4.84
N SER A 99 0.45 10.79 -4.62
CA SER A 99 -0.82 10.56 -3.92
C SER A 99 -1.63 9.45 -4.60
N PRO A 100 -2.23 8.52 -3.86
CA PRO A 100 -3.17 7.56 -4.45
C PRO A 100 -4.40 8.25 -5.07
N SER A 101 -4.69 9.49 -4.68
CA SER A 101 -5.73 10.35 -5.25
C SER A 101 -5.17 11.42 -6.20
N TYR A 102 -4.01 11.20 -6.80
CA TYR A 102 -3.31 12.22 -7.61
C TYR A 102 -4.18 12.84 -8.71
N ALA A 103 -5.04 12.06 -9.33
CA ALA A 103 -5.96 12.57 -10.37
C ALA A 103 -6.91 13.66 -9.85
N GLN A 104 -7.20 13.67 -8.54
CA GLN A 104 -8.07 14.63 -7.87
C GLN A 104 -7.29 15.73 -7.16
N ASP A 105 -6.16 15.39 -6.52
CA ASP A 105 -5.46 16.29 -5.62
C ASP A 105 -4.11 16.79 -6.16
N GLY A 106 -3.53 16.11 -7.16
CA GLY A 106 -2.26 16.46 -7.79
C GLY A 106 -1.01 16.39 -6.87
N TRP A 107 -1.11 15.82 -5.66
CA TRP A 107 -0.03 15.86 -4.70
C TRP A 107 1.08 14.85 -4.98
N VAL A 108 2.31 15.34 -4.90
CA VAL A 108 3.56 14.59 -4.86
C VAL A 108 4.23 14.87 -3.53
N TYR A 109 4.83 13.85 -2.93
CA TYR A 109 5.49 13.90 -1.62
C TYR A 109 6.98 13.67 -1.80
N ALA A 110 7.80 14.42 -1.05
CA ALA A 110 9.25 14.28 -1.06
C ALA A 110 9.82 14.30 0.36
N TYR A 111 10.68 13.33 0.65
CA TYR A 111 11.45 13.27 1.89
C TYR A 111 12.90 13.61 1.59
N PHE A 112 13.48 14.50 2.37
CA PHE A 112 14.83 15.00 2.15
C PHE A 112 15.51 15.47 3.42
N THR A 113 16.85 15.51 3.40
CA THR A 113 17.67 16.16 4.43
C THR A 113 17.74 17.65 4.13
N SER A 114 17.39 18.48 5.11
CA SER A 114 17.28 19.92 4.93
C SER A 114 18.54 20.66 5.40
N THR A 115 18.74 21.86 4.85
CA THR A 115 19.76 22.81 5.34
C THR A 115 19.51 23.29 6.77
N SER A 116 18.33 23.00 7.34
CA SER A 116 18.02 23.26 8.75
C SER A 116 18.55 22.17 9.70
N GLY A 117 19.21 21.12 9.19
CA GLY A 117 19.84 20.08 9.98
C GLY A 117 18.88 18.96 10.45
N ASP A 118 17.75 18.78 9.77
CA ASP A 118 16.81 17.68 10.01
C ASP A 118 16.39 17.03 8.71
N ASN A 119 15.86 15.82 8.78
CA ASN A 119 15.09 15.24 7.68
C ASN A 119 13.64 15.69 7.79
N ARG A 120 13.02 15.98 6.64
CA ARG A 120 11.63 16.45 6.58
C ARG A 120 10.88 15.96 5.36
N LEU A 121 9.56 16.05 5.46
CA LEU A 121 8.62 15.67 4.43
C LEU A 121 7.85 16.91 3.97
N VAL A 122 7.87 17.15 2.67
CA VAL A 122 7.05 18.16 1.99
C VAL A 122 6.11 17.50 1.01
N ARG A 123 5.08 18.22 0.60
CA ARG A 123 4.28 17.86 -0.57
C ARG A 123 4.20 19.04 -1.52
N PHE A 124 4.00 18.79 -2.80
CA PHE A 124 3.91 19.81 -3.83
C PHE A 124 3.05 19.32 -4.99
N GLN A 125 2.61 20.23 -5.84
CA GLN A 125 1.93 19.90 -7.09
C GLN A 125 2.84 20.25 -8.27
N LEU A 126 2.81 19.44 -9.33
CA LEU A 126 3.61 19.71 -10.54
C LEU A 126 3.19 20.99 -11.26
N THR A 127 1.97 21.48 -11.03
CA THR A 127 1.46 22.75 -11.55
C THR A 127 1.96 23.97 -10.77
N ALA A 128 2.44 23.76 -9.51
CA ALA A 128 2.98 24.81 -8.65
C ALA A 128 4.17 24.26 -7.83
N PRO A 129 5.28 23.82 -8.49
CA PRO A 129 6.34 23.07 -7.85
C PRO A 129 7.17 23.87 -6.81
N GLN A 130 7.03 25.19 -6.80
CA GLN A 130 7.68 26.06 -5.80
C GLN A 130 6.93 26.10 -4.47
N THR A 131 5.65 25.73 -4.45
CA THR A 131 4.83 25.68 -3.24
C THR A 131 5.02 24.32 -2.57
N GLN A 132 5.84 24.26 -1.52
CA GLN A 132 6.30 23.02 -0.88
C GLN A 132 5.99 23.02 0.62
N PRO A 133 4.70 22.99 1.05
CA PRO A 133 4.37 22.96 2.47
C PRO A 133 5.00 21.75 3.17
N VAL A 134 5.67 22.02 4.29
CA VAL A 134 6.21 20.99 5.18
C VAL A 134 5.03 20.33 5.90
N ILE A 135 4.90 19.02 5.78
CA ILE A 135 3.86 18.24 6.47
C ILE A 135 4.41 17.46 7.68
N PHE A 136 5.72 17.23 7.71
CA PHE A 136 6.42 16.65 8.85
C PHE A 136 7.89 17.07 8.84
N SER A 137 8.48 17.37 10.02
CA SER A 137 9.87 17.81 10.20
C SER A 137 10.41 17.38 11.55
N GLY A 138 11.68 17.68 11.82
CA GLY A 138 12.33 17.35 13.08
C GLY A 138 12.76 15.88 13.19
N VAL A 139 12.86 15.16 12.07
CA VAL A 139 13.48 13.84 12.07
C VAL A 139 15.00 14.03 12.15
N PRO A 140 15.69 13.48 13.15
CA PRO A 140 17.14 13.56 13.24
C PRO A 140 17.82 13.13 11.95
N SER A 141 18.87 13.88 11.54
CA SER A 141 19.67 13.59 10.35
C SER A 141 21.15 13.46 10.69
N ALA A 142 21.89 12.75 9.87
CA ALA A 142 23.33 12.63 9.93
C ALA A 142 23.89 12.47 8.51
N THR A 143 25.20 12.31 8.36
CA THR A 143 25.82 12.00 7.06
C THR A 143 25.55 10.58 6.59
N ILE A 144 25.01 9.74 7.46
CA ILE A 144 24.61 8.35 7.20
C ILE A 144 23.33 8.01 7.97
N HIS A 145 22.60 7.00 7.53
CA HIS A 145 21.40 6.46 8.19
C HIS A 145 20.24 7.45 8.26
N ASP A 146 19.95 8.14 7.17
CA ASP A 146 18.79 9.03 7.07
C ASP A 146 17.48 8.27 6.73
N GLY A 147 17.56 6.97 6.37
CA GLY A 147 16.42 6.21 5.88
C GLY A 147 15.91 6.78 4.56
N GLY A 148 14.68 7.27 4.56
CA GLY A 148 14.17 8.15 3.51
C GLY A 148 13.14 7.54 2.57
N ARG A 149 12.86 6.23 2.61
CA ARG A 149 11.81 5.65 1.77
C ARG A 149 10.44 6.10 2.26
N ILE A 150 9.63 6.61 1.33
CA ILE A 150 8.23 6.93 1.59
C ILE A 150 7.35 6.19 0.58
N ALA A 151 6.21 5.72 1.04
CA ALA A 151 5.22 5.06 0.20
C ALA A 151 3.83 5.13 0.83
N PHE A 152 2.79 5.16 -0.01
CA PHE A 152 1.42 4.98 0.47
C PHE A 152 1.13 3.50 0.63
N GLY A 153 0.60 3.12 1.78
CA GLY A 153 0.11 1.77 2.03
C GLY A 153 -1.27 1.55 1.40
N PRO A 154 -1.74 0.29 1.36
CA PRO A 154 -3.07 -0.05 0.86
C PRO A 154 -4.21 0.57 1.68
N ASP A 155 -3.92 1.05 2.88
CA ASP A 155 -4.84 1.78 3.76
C ASP A 155 -4.92 3.29 3.45
N GLY A 156 -4.21 3.76 2.41
CA GLY A 156 -4.15 5.17 2.02
C GLY A 156 -3.32 6.06 2.95
N MET A 157 -2.65 5.49 3.96
CA MET A 157 -1.76 6.24 4.85
C MET A 157 -0.35 6.32 4.25
N LEU A 158 0.37 7.39 4.58
CA LEU A 158 1.74 7.59 4.19
C LEU A 158 2.68 6.95 5.22
N TYR A 159 3.50 6.02 4.76
CA TYR A 159 4.55 5.40 5.54
C TYR A 159 5.89 6.03 5.22
N VAL A 160 6.66 6.30 6.28
CA VAL A 160 7.96 6.98 6.19
C VAL A 160 8.99 6.14 6.95
N ALA A 161 9.98 5.63 6.25
CA ALA A 161 11.09 4.90 6.82
C ALA A 161 12.21 5.86 7.19
N THR A 162 12.68 5.81 8.43
CA THR A 162 13.76 6.66 8.94
C THR A 162 14.94 5.81 9.40
N GLY A 163 16.13 6.40 9.37
CA GLY A 163 17.32 5.80 9.98
C GLY A 163 17.54 6.25 11.41
N ASP A 164 18.48 5.65 12.10
CA ASP A 164 18.86 6.02 13.47
C ASP A 164 19.69 7.31 13.55
N ALA A 165 20.02 7.91 12.40
CA ALA A 165 20.86 9.12 12.29
C ALA A 165 22.23 8.95 12.97
N ALA A 166 22.86 7.78 12.78
CA ALA A 166 24.15 7.41 13.39
C ALA A 166 24.17 7.43 14.93
N ASN A 167 23.00 7.51 15.56
CA ASN A 167 22.83 7.39 17.00
C ASN A 167 21.94 6.18 17.31
N THR A 168 22.55 5.06 17.64
CA THR A 168 21.87 3.79 17.83
C THR A 168 20.81 3.81 18.93
N ALA A 169 20.93 4.71 19.93
CA ALA A 169 19.95 4.87 20.99
C ALA A 169 18.59 5.36 20.47
N ASN A 170 18.56 6.02 19.32
CA ASN A 170 17.32 6.47 18.70
C ASN A 170 16.40 5.29 18.36
N ALA A 171 16.94 4.15 17.95
CA ALA A 171 16.17 3.04 17.43
C ALA A 171 15.14 2.50 18.46
N GLN A 172 15.54 2.40 19.73
CA GLN A 172 14.67 1.90 20.81
C GLN A 172 13.88 3.02 21.54
N ASN A 173 14.21 4.30 21.30
CA ASN A 173 13.54 5.43 21.93
C ASN A 173 12.26 5.80 21.16
N LEU A 174 11.07 5.50 21.71
CA LEU A 174 9.78 5.80 21.09
C LEU A 174 9.43 7.31 21.04
N ASN A 175 10.19 8.18 21.73
CA ASN A 175 9.98 9.63 21.74
C ASN A 175 10.70 10.36 20.60
N THR A 176 11.45 9.66 19.76
CA THR A 176 12.10 10.20 18.56
C THR A 176 11.56 9.52 17.29
N PRO A 177 11.41 10.23 16.18
CA PRO A 177 11.03 9.64 14.90
C PRO A 177 12.18 8.93 14.17
N ALA A 178 13.42 8.95 14.70
CA ALA A 178 14.59 8.29 14.10
C ALA A 178 14.64 6.81 14.43
N GLY A 179 15.10 5.96 13.48
CA GLY A 179 15.15 4.49 13.62
C GLY A 179 13.77 3.84 13.68
N LYS A 180 12.84 4.30 12.86
CA LYS A 180 11.42 3.94 12.86
C LYS A 180 10.89 3.70 11.44
N ILE A 181 9.78 3.00 11.38
CA ILE A 181 8.80 3.21 10.31
C ILE A 181 7.66 4.01 10.94
N LEU A 182 7.33 5.14 10.35
CA LEU A 182 6.24 6.01 10.77
C LEU A 182 5.04 5.79 9.86
N ARG A 183 3.82 5.92 10.40
CA ARG A 183 2.56 5.90 9.65
C ARG A 183 1.77 7.16 9.99
N MET A 184 1.41 7.91 8.96
CA MET A 184 0.73 9.21 9.10
C MET A 184 -0.32 9.43 8.02
N THR A 185 -1.23 10.35 8.26
CA THR A 185 -2.17 10.79 7.22
C THR A 185 -1.43 11.49 6.08
N PRO A 186 -2.04 11.66 4.89
CA PRO A 186 -1.44 12.43 3.79
C PRO A 186 -1.09 13.88 4.15
N THR A 187 -1.60 14.39 5.27
CA THR A 187 -1.31 15.75 5.78
C THR A 187 -0.35 15.75 6.97
N GLY A 188 0.25 14.60 7.31
CA GLY A 188 1.23 14.47 8.40
C GLY A 188 0.62 14.25 9.79
N GLY A 189 -0.71 14.15 9.93
CA GLY A 189 -1.40 13.86 11.20
C GLY A 189 -1.17 12.42 11.67
N VAL A 190 -1.51 12.14 12.94
CA VAL A 190 -1.52 10.79 13.50
C VAL A 190 -2.85 10.13 13.15
N PRO A 191 -2.87 9.04 12.36
CA PRO A 191 -4.11 8.34 12.03
C PRO A 191 -4.56 7.48 13.21
N SER A 192 -5.85 7.18 13.26
CA SER A 192 -6.38 6.13 14.15
C SER A 192 -5.77 4.78 13.79
N GLY A 193 -5.66 3.88 14.76
CA GLY A 193 -5.12 2.53 14.56
C GLY A 193 -3.59 2.45 14.57
N ASN A 194 -2.86 3.54 14.88
CA ASN A 194 -1.45 3.44 15.19
C ASN A 194 -1.24 2.72 16.54
N PRO A 195 -0.19 1.88 16.67
CA PRO A 195 0.00 1.04 17.85
C PRO A 195 0.35 1.80 19.12
N PHE A 196 0.85 3.03 19.00
CA PHE A 196 1.23 3.88 20.12
C PHE A 196 0.34 5.13 20.14
N ALA A 197 -0.28 5.42 21.28
CA ALA A 197 -1.21 6.53 21.42
C ALA A 197 -0.54 7.88 21.07
N ASN A 198 -1.22 8.68 20.26
CA ASN A 198 -0.75 10.00 19.79
C ASN A 198 0.62 10.00 19.10
N SER A 199 1.07 8.85 18.60
CA SER A 199 2.37 8.67 17.94
C SER A 199 2.22 8.26 16.49
N ARG A 200 3.14 8.75 15.64
CA ARG A 200 3.27 8.29 14.25
C ARG A 200 4.07 6.99 14.13
N VAL A 201 4.69 6.51 15.20
CA VAL A 201 5.50 5.28 15.18
C VAL A 201 4.63 4.10 14.83
N TRP A 202 4.98 3.39 13.76
CA TRP A 202 4.37 2.14 13.34
C TRP A 202 5.17 0.94 13.82
N SER A 203 6.50 0.98 13.64
CA SER A 203 7.46 0.01 14.16
C SER A 203 8.75 0.71 14.57
N TYR A 204 9.57 0.04 15.37
CA TYR A 204 10.79 0.61 15.94
C TYR A 204 11.92 -0.42 16.06
N GLY A 205 13.09 0.03 16.53
CA GLY A 205 14.26 -0.85 16.58
C GLY A 205 14.91 -1.04 15.22
N HIS A 206 14.86 0.00 14.36
CA HIS A 206 15.43 0.00 13.02
C HIS A 206 16.73 0.80 12.98
N ARG A 207 17.66 0.36 12.12
CA ARG A 207 18.93 1.05 11.87
C ARG A 207 18.84 2.01 10.67
N ASN A 208 18.53 1.50 9.48
CA ASN A 208 18.50 2.30 8.25
C ASN A 208 17.62 1.64 7.18
N VAL A 209 16.33 1.86 7.28
CA VAL A 209 15.32 1.30 6.36
C VAL A 209 15.27 2.11 5.07
N GLN A 210 15.45 1.48 3.89
CA GLN A 210 15.46 2.17 2.61
C GLN A 210 14.49 1.61 1.54
N GLY A 211 13.72 0.58 1.85
CA GLY A 211 12.71 0.03 0.95
C GLY A 211 11.45 -0.35 1.70
N LEU A 212 10.29 -0.12 1.08
CA LEU A 212 8.97 -0.50 1.57
C LEU A 212 8.16 -1.11 0.44
N ALA A 213 7.49 -2.23 0.70
CA ALA A 213 6.55 -2.85 -0.22
C ALA A 213 5.42 -3.56 0.54
N TRP A 214 4.30 -3.78 -0.14
CA TRP A 214 3.18 -4.59 0.37
C TRP A 214 2.87 -5.71 -0.61
N ASP A 215 2.59 -6.89 -0.09
CA ASP A 215 2.11 -8.00 -0.92
C ASP A 215 0.61 -7.92 -1.19
N GLY A 216 0.10 -8.84 -2.01
CA GLY A 216 -1.31 -8.90 -2.38
C GLY A 216 -2.27 -9.18 -1.22
N GLN A 217 -1.77 -9.52 -0.03
CA GLN A 217 -2.53 -9.72 1.20
C GLN A 217 -2.41 -8.53 2.17
N GLY A 218 -1.73 -7.47 1.75
CA GLY A 218 -1.53 -6.26 2.54
C GLY A 218 -0.45 -6.38 3.61
N ARG A 219 0.37 -7.45 3.61
CA ARG A 219 1.51 -7.59 4.51
C ARG A 219 2.63 -6.66 4.06
N MET A 220 3.18 -5.91 4.99
CA MET A 220 4.22 -4.93 4.73
C MET A 220 5.60 -5.56 4.88
N TYR A 221 6.52 -5.18 4.00
CA TYR A 221 7.92 -5.58 4.02
C TYR A 221 8.83 -4.37 3.91
N ALA A 222 10.00 -4.46 4.54
CA ALA A 222 11.03 -3.42 4.49
C ALA A 222 12.41 -4.02 4.30
N THR A 223 13.25 -3.34 3.50
CA THR A 223 14.69 -3.62 3.44
C THR A 223 15.44 -2.76 4.42
N GLU A 224 16.46 -3.33 5.06
CA GLU A 224 17.25 -2.64 6.06
C GLU A 224 18.74 -2.95 5.93
N PHE A 225 19.58 -1.91 6.06
CA PHE A 225 21.03 -2.06 6.12
C PHE A 225 21.46 -2.42 7.53
N GLY A 226 22.17 -3.52 7.65
CA GLY A 226 22.90 -3.83 8.85
C GLY A 226 24.18 -3.00 9.00
N GLN A 227 24.90 -3.21 10.09
CA GLN A 227 26.10 -2.46 10.37
C GLN A 227 27.35 -3.13 9.78
N ASN A 228 27.59 -4.36 10.15
CA ASN A 228 28.84 -5.05 9.83
C ASN A 228 28.63 -6.43 9.23
N THR A 229 27.58 -7.13 9.65
CA THR A 229 27.40 -8.56 9.39
C THR A 229 26.22 -8.85 8.48
N THR A 230 25.06 -8.28 8.74
CA THR A 230 23.80 -8.77 8.20
C THR A 230 22.90 -7.66 7.72
N ASP A 231 22.64 -7.62 6.42
CA ASP A 231 21.52 -6.88 5.81
C ASP A 231 20.27 -7.76 5.75
N GLU A 232 19.07 -7.16 5.68
CA GLU A 232 17.85 -7.94 5.87
C GLU A 232 16.62 -7.42 5.12
N ILE A 233 15.62 -8.32 4.96
CA ILE A 233 14.23 -7.96 4.71
C ILE A 233 13.41 -8.38 5.90
N ASN A 234 12.63 -7.46 6.42
CA ASN A 234 11.71 -7.63 7.52
C ASN A 234 10.25 -7.66 7.03
N GLN A 235 9.45 -8.56 7.57
CA GLN A 235 7.99 -8.42 7.52
C GLN A 235 7.57 -7.49 8.65
N ILE A 236 6.96 -6.36 8.31
CA ILE A 236 6.66 -5.29 9.26
C ILE A 236 5.26 -5.44 9.84
N VAL A 237 5.17 -5.42 11.16
CA VAL A 237 3.91 -5.44 11.90
C VAL A 237 3.78 -4.22 12.81
N ALA A 238 2.55 -3.78 13.04
CA ALA A 238 2.24 -2.67 13.94
C ALA A 238 2.80 -2.92 15.35
N GLY A 239 3.52 -1.94 15.92
CA GLY A 239 4.14 -2.04 17.23
C GLY A 239 5.35 -2.97 17.33
N GLY A 240 5.80 -3.58 16.22
CA GLY A 240 6.94 -4.49 16.18
C GLY A 240 8.26 -3.81 16.55
N ASN A 241 9.09 -4.49 17.34
CA ASN A 241 10.47 -4.14 17.65
C ASN A 241 11.42 -5.04 16.85
N TYR A 242 12.32 -4.44 16.04
CA TYR A 242 13.23 -5.15 15.14
C TYR A 242 14.66 -5.29 15.71
N GLY A 243 14.83 -4.94 16.98
CA GLY A 243 15.97 -5.33 17.81
C GLY A 243 17.21 -4.45 17.74
N TRP A 244 17.37 -3.61 16.73
CA TRP A 244 18.53 -2.71 16.66
C TRP A 244 18.56 -1.72 17.84
N PRO A 245 19.70 -1.45 18.49
CA PRO A 245 21.06 -1.96 18.24
C PRO A 245 21.41 -3.23 19.03
N THR A 246 20.47 -3.81 19.76
CA THR A 246 20.74 -4.97 20.62
C THR A 246 21.14 -6.20 19.81
N CYS A 247 20.59 -6.33 18.60
CA CYS A 247 21.02 -7.35 17.66
C CYS A 247 20.93 -6.87 16.20
N GLU A 248 21.61 -7.60 15.32
CA GLU A 248 21.67 -7.43 13.88
C GLU A 248 21.32 -8.77 13.23
N GLY A 249 20.33 -8.80 12.34
CA GLY A 249 19.84 -10.05 11.77
C GLY A 249 18.95 -10.85 12.74
N THR A 250 19.14 -12.17 12.79
CA THR A 250 18.31 -13.04 13.63
C THR A 250 18.67 -12.91 15.12
N CYS A 251 17.67 -12.58 15.91
CA CYS A 251 17.77 -12.40 17.36
C CYS A 251 17.25 -13.62 18.12
N SER A 252 17.91 -13.99 19.20
CA SER A 252 17.43 -15.02 20.13
C SER A 252 16.34 -14.51 21.09
N ASN A 253 16.26 -13.21 21.30
CA ASN A 253 15.24 -12.60 22.16
C ASN A 253 13.87 -12.64 21.48
N PRO A 254 12.85 -13.33 22.02
CA PRO A 254 11.53 -13.48 21.41
C PRO A 254 10.71 -12.17 21.37
N SER A 255 11.14 -11.13 22.08
CA SER A 255 10.52 -9.80 22.02
C SER A 255 10.87 -9.06 20.73
N PHE A 256 11.87 -9.49 20.00
CA PHE A 256 12.27 -8.91 18.73
C PHE A 256 11.71 -9.70 17.56
N ARG A 257 11.40 -9.00 16.48
CA ARG A 257 10.95 -9.58 15.21
C ARG A 257 12.16 -9.94 14.38
N ASN A 258 12.25 -11.18 13.97
CA ASN A 258 13.31 -11.67 13.10
C ASN A 258 13.03 -11.38 11.64
N PRO A 259 14.06 -11.09 10.83
CA PRO A 259 13.93 -10.92 9.40
C PRO A 259 13.45 -12.21 8.71
N ILE A 260 12.80 -12.06 7.55
CA ILE A 260 12.39 -13.19 6.72
C ILE A 260 13.55 -13.71 5.84
N VAL A 261 14.55 -12.86 5.57
CA VAL A 261 15.77 -13.22 4.85
C VAL A 261 16.90 -12.29 5.26
N THR A 262 18.11 -12.82 5.29
CA THR A 262 19.33 -12.09 5.62
C THR A 262 20.42 -12.36 4.58
N TRP A 263 21.31 -11.39 4.41
CA TRP A 263 22.51 -11.46 3.58
C TRP A 263 23.70 -10.86 4.32
N THR A 264 24.90 -11.20 3.92
CA THR A 264 26.06 -10.40 4.36
C THR A 264 25.99 -9.00 3.75
N THR A 265 26.57 -8.00 4.41
CA THR A 265 26.60 -6.62 3.90
C THR A 265 27.34 -6.49 2.55
N ALA A 266 28.20 -7.46 2.21
CA ALA A 266 28.85 -7.54 0.90
C ALA A 266 27.90 -8.04 -0.21
N GLN A 267 26.89 -8.84 0.13
CA GLN A 267 25.95 -9.42 -0.82
C GLN A 267 24.78 -8.52 -1.13
N ALA A 268 24.47 -7.53 -0.28
CA ALA A 268 23.28 -6.72 -0.44
C ALA A 268 23.53 -5.21 -0.30
N SER A 269 23.42 -4.59 0.86
CA SER A 269 23.05 -3.20 1.08
C SER A 269 21.72 -2.88 0.35
N PRO A 270 20.60 -3.52 0.77
CA PRO A 270 19.36 -3.52 0.04
C PRO A 270 18.59 -2.21 0.23
N SER A 271 18.41 -1.44 -0.82
CA SER A 271 17.74 -0.14 -0.81
C SER A 271 16.28 -0.28 -1.24
N GLY A 272 15.92 0.06 -2.48
CA GLY A 272 14.55 -0.02 -2.95
C GLY A 272 13.97 -1.44 -2.90
N LEU A 273 12.68 -1.53 -2.63
CA LEU A 273 11.92 -2.78 -2.57
C LEU A 273 10.64 -2.63 -3.40
N ALA A 274 10.30 -3.65 -4.17
CA ALA A 274 9.04 -3.76 -4.90
C ALA A 274 8.46 -5.17 -4.74
N TYR A 275 7.16 -5.29 -4.91
CA TYR A 275 6.46 -6.57 -4.92
C TYR A 275 5.73 -6.76 -6.24
N ALA A 276 5.87 -7.93 -6.83
CA ALA A 276 5.07 -8.42 -7.95
C ALA A 276 5.05 -9.95 -7.96
N ASN A 277 3.95 -10.53 -8.42
CA ASN A 277 3.85 -11.97 -8.70
C ASN A 277 4.41 -12.83 -7.54
N ASN A 278 3.94 -12.57 -6.33
CA ASN A 278 4.36 -13.25 -5.10
C ASN A 278 5.89 -13.24 -4.84
N THR A 279 6.58 -12.21 -5.35
CA THR A 279 8.04 -12.05 -5.24
C THR A 279 8.38 -10.63 -4.81
N LEU A 280 9.28 -10.50 -3.82
CA LEU A 280 9.91 -9.24 -3.46
C LEU A 280 11.17 -9.03 -4.30
N PHE A 281 11.33 -7.84 -4.88
CA PHE A 281 12.52 -7.44 -5.60
C PHE A 281 13.26 -6.38 -4.79
N ALA A 282 14.50 -6.67 -4.36
CA ALA A 282 15.32 -5.77 -3.55
C ALA A 282 16.55 -5.32 -4.33
N ALA A 283 16.66 -4.01 -4.58
CA ALA A 283 17.79 -3.41 -5.28
C ALA A 283 18.99 -3.29 -4.34
N ALA A 284 20.08 -3.98 -4.63
CA ALA A 284 21.27 -4.07 -3.79
C ALA A 284 22.40 -3.17 -4.30
N LEU A 285 22.87 -2.27 -3.44
CA LEU A 285 23.93 -1.31 -3.76
C LEU A 285 25.31 -1.96 -3.75
N ARG A 286 25.76 -2.42 -2.57
CA ARG A 286 27.09 -3.03 -2.42
C ARG A 286 27.15 -4.38 -3.12
N GLY A 287 26.06 -5.13 -3.07
CA GLY A 287 25.95 -6.42 -3.74
C GLY A 287 25.82 -6.34 -5.25
N GLN A 288 25.59 -5.17 -5.84
CA GLN A 288 25.51 -4.90 -7.28
C GLN A 288 24.60 -5.91 -8.00
N ARG A 289 23.40 -6.12 -7.46
CA ARG A 289 22.41 -7.08 -7.98
C ARG A 289 21.00 -6.70 -7.62
N LEU A 290 20.05 -7.32 -8.27
CA LEU A 290 18.65 -7.33 -7.85
C LEU A 290 18.37 -8.68 -7.20
N TRP A 291 17.98 -8.69 -5.94
CA TRP A 291 17.50 -9.88 -5.28
C TRP A 291 16.02 -10.08 -5.58
N ALA A 292 15.64 -11.23 -6.09
CA ALA A 292 14.28 -11.70 -6.22
C ALA A 292 14.01 -12.73 -5.12
N VAL A 293 13.09 -12.43 -4.23
CA VAL A 293 12.76 -13.24 -3.04
C VAL A 293 11.32 -13.72 -3.15
N PRO A 294 11.06 -14.95 -3.60
CA PRO A 294 9.72 -15.51 -3.61
C PRO A 294 9.13 -15.53 -2.21
N LEU A 295 7.85 -15.23 -2.06
CA LEU A 295 7.15 -15.31 -0.78
C LEU A 295 6.43 -16.65 -0.64
N THR A 296 6.44 -17.19 0.56
CA THR A 296 5.57 -18.31 0.95
C THR A 296 4.15 -17.81 1.21
N SER A 297 3.17 -18.68 1.26
CA SER A 297 1.78 -18.32 1.58
C SER A 297 1.63 -17.63 2.94
N SER A 298 2.51 -17.95 3.90
CA SER A 298 2.57 -17.30 5.22
C SER A 298 3.29 -15.95 5.21
N GLY A 299 3.89 -15.54 4.08
CA GLY A 299 4.66 -14.29 3.97
C GLY A 299 6.12 -14.40 4.35
N GLY A 300 6.63 -15.58 4.64
CA GLY A 300 8.07 -15.85 4.78
C GLY A 300 8.77 -15.88 3.42
N ALA A 301 10.11 -15.89 3.43
CA ALA A 301 10.91 -15.96 2.22
C ALA A 301 11.11 -17.41 1.74
N GLY A 302 10.99 -17.63 0.42
CA GLY A 302 11.57 -18.75 -0.28
C GLY A 302 13.08 -18.52 -0.55
N THR A 303 13.67 -19.33 -1.44
CA THR A 303 15.09 -19.17 -1.80
C THR A 303 15.30 -17.93 -2.67
N PRO A 304 16.12 -16.94 -2.22
CA PRO A 304 16.41 -15.76 -3.03
C PRO A 304 17.20 -16.10 -4.29
N VAL A 305 16.88 -15.41 -5.40
CA VAL A 305 17.61 -15.50 -6.67
C VAL A 305 18.28 -14.16 -6.95
N ALA A 306 19.53 -14.18 -7.42
CA ALA A 306 20.27 -12.98 -7.77
C ALA A 306 20.20 -12.71 -9.27
N GLU A 307 19.63 -11.57 -9.65
CA GLU A 307 19.57 -11.07 -11.01
C GLU A 307 20.51 -9.88 -11.20
N PHE A 308 20.94 -9.59 -12.44
CA PHE A 308 21.82 -8.47 -12.79
C PHE A 308 23.15 -8.42 -12.03
N GLN A 309 23.63 -9.55 -11.54
CA GLN A 309 24.85 -9.58 -10.73
C GLN A 309 26.03 -8.92 -11.48
N SER A 310 26.50 -7.79 -10.95
CA SER A 310 27.56 -6.93 -11.50
C SER A 310 27.29 -6.35 -12.91
N ALA A 311 26.12 -6.59 -13.50
CA ALA A 311 25.81 -6.15 -14.88
C ALA A 311 25.62 -4.64 -15.01
N TYR A 312 25.01 -4.01 -13.97
CA TYR A 312 24.67 -2.58 -13.99
C TYR A 312 25.28 -1.81 -12.80
N GLY A 313 26.14 -2.44 -12.02
CA GLY A 313 26.74 -1.86 -10.82
C GLY A 313 25.75 -1.75 -9.68
N ARG A 314 25.79 -0.64 -8.95
CA ARG A 314 24.99 -0.38 -7.75
C ARG A 314 23.53 -0.12 -8.11
N LEU A 315 22.62 -0.94 -7.63
CA LEU A 315 21.18 -0.79 -7.84
C LEU A 315 20.54 -0.11 -6.61
N ARG A 316 19.76 0.96 -6.83
CA ARG A 316 19.19 1.80 -5.75
C ARG A 316 17.69 1.67 -5.63
N ALA A 317 16.96 1.82 -6.70
CA ALA A 317 15.51 1.81 -6.68
C ALA A 317 14.97 0.71 -7.58
N VAL A 318 13.86 0.12 -7.17
CA VAL A 318 13.09 -0.82 -7.97
C VAL A 318 11.60 -0.52 -7.77
N ALA A 319 10.83 -0.59 -8.84
CA ALA A 319 9.39 -0.39 -8.81
C ALA A 319 8.74 -1.13 -10.00
N VAL A 320 7.48 -1.52 -9.86
CA VAL A 320 6.68 -2.04 -10.96
C VAL A 320 5.94 -0.87 -11.61
N GLY A 321 6.14 -0.68 -12.89
CA GLY A 321 5.46 0.37 -13.65
C GLY A 321 4.00 0.03 -13.93
N PRO A 322 3.17 1.03 -14.24
CA PRO A 322 1.78 0.80 -14.62
C PRO A 322 1.63 0.06 -15.95
N ASP A 323 2.72 -0.05 -16.70
CA ASP A 323 2.87 -0.87 -17.91
C ASP A 323 3.19 -2.34 -17.63
N GLY A 324 3.28 -2.72 -16.36
CA GLY A 324 3.62 -4.06 -15.92
C GLY A 324 5.11 -4.40 -15.98
N TRP A 325 5.98 -3.47 -16.40
CA TRP A 325 7.43 -3.69 -16.43
C TRP A 325 8.07 -3.45 -15.06
N LEU A 326 9.13 -4.19 -14.77
CA LEU A 326 9.96 -3.92 -13.59
C LEU A 326 11.01 -2.87 -13.97
N TRP A 327 11.05 -1.76 -13.24
CA TRP A 327 11.97 -0.65 -13.43
C TRP A 327 13.02 -0.66 -12.33
N VAL A 328 14.30 -0.61 -12.70
CA VAL A 328 15.44 -0.65 -11.77
C VAL A 328 16.37 0.52 -12.05
N ALA A 329 16.60 1.39 -11.06
CA ALA A 329 17.52 2.52 -11.19
C ALA A 329 18.89 2.20 -10.59
N THR A 330 19.97 2.58 -11.31
CA THR A 330 21.33 2.49 -10.80
C THR A 330 21.68 3.68 -9.89
N SER A 331 22.80 3.60 -9.18
CA SER A 331 23.35 4.67 -8.35
C SER A 331 24.88 4.58 -8.34
N ASN A 332 25.46 4.55 -9.52
CA ASN A 332 26.92 4.39 -9.66
C ASN A 332 27.68 5.70 -9.42
N ARG A 333 26.98 6.85 -9.53
CA ARG A 333 27.52 8.19 -9.27
C ARG A 333 27.39 8.64 -7.80
N ASP A 334 27.04 7.73 -6.89
CA ASP A 334 26.79 8.05 -5.46
C ASP A 334 28.08 8.27 -4.63
N GLY A 335 29.23 8.25 -5.25
CA GLY A 335 30.55 8.37 -4.62
C GLY A 335 31.15 7.05 -4.14
N ARG A 336 30.41 5.94 -4.23
CA ARG A 336 30.85 4.60 -3.83
C ARG A 336 30.86 3.61 -4.99
N GLY A 337 30.37 4.00 -6.16
CA GLY A 337 30.34 3.21 -7.38
C GLY A 337 31.45 3.59 -8.36
N THR A 338 31.53 2.82 -9.45
CA THR A 338 32.40 3.10 -10.60
C THR A 338 31.49 3.40 -11.81
N PRO A 339 31.14 4.68 -12.05
CA PRO A 339 30.20 5.02 -13.10
C PRO A 339 30.80 4.82 -14.50
N VAL A 340 29.95 4.37 -15.43
CA VAL A 340 30.23 4.38 -16.87
C VAL A 340 29.52 5.57 -17.54
N ALA A 341 29.79 5.82 -18.82
CA ALA A 341 29.27 7.00 -19.53
C ALA A 341 27.74 7.12 -19.50
N GLN A 342 27.02 5.99 -19.50
CA GLN A 342 25.55 5.93 -19.50
C GLN A 342 24.91 6.08 -18.10
N ASP A 343 25.70 6.03 -17.03
CA ASP A 343 25.17 6.11 -15.67
C ASP A 343 24.79 7.56 -15.28
N ASP A 344 23.85 7.74 -14.35
CA ASP A 344 22.96 6.70 -13.81
C ASP A 344 21.79 6.51 -14.77
N ARG A 345 21.25 5.31 -14.77
CA ARG A 345 20.26 4.84 -15.74
C ARG A 345 19.12 4.07 -15.09
N ILE A 346 18.03 3.92 -15.85
CA ILE A 346 16.94 3.01 -15.53
C ILE A 346 16.98 1.85 -16.51
N VAL A 347 17.04 0.64 -15.97
CA VAL A 347 16.89 -0.63 -16.67
C VAL A 347 15.45 -1.08 -16.49
N ARG A 348 14.81 -1.54 -17.55
CA ARG A 348 13.47 -2.10 -17.52
C ARG A 348 13.51 -3.58 -17.88
N VAL A 349 12.72 -4.38 -17.17
CA VAL A 349 12.57 -5.80 -17.44
C VAL A 349 11.11 -6.04 -17.84
N PRO A 350 10.84 -6.59 -19.02
CA PRO A 350 9.47 -6.87 -19.43
C PRO A 350 8.86 -7.99 -18.59
N PRO A 351 7.53 -8.02 -18.45
CA PRO A 351 6.86 -9.23 -17.98
C PRO A 351 7.23 -10.40 -18.91
N ALA A 352 7.38 -11.57 -18.31
CA ALA A 352 7.66 -12.78 -19.08
C ALA A 352 6.51 -13.02 -20.06
N THR A 353 6.85 -13.15 -21.34
CA THR A 353 5.92 -13.74 -22.29
C THR A 353 5.90 -15.24 -22.03
N THR A 354 5.16 -15.70 -21.05
CA THR A 354 4.70 -17.08 -21.04
C THR A 354 3.89 -17.26 -22.32
N GLY A 355 4.11 -18.37 -23.03
CA GLY A 355 3.23 -18.72 -24.13
C GLY A 355 1.79 -18.49 -23.65
N THR A 356 0.99 -17.77 -24.42
CA THR A 356 -0.29 -17.13 -24.09
C THR A 356 -0.93 -17.79 -22.85
N ASP A 357 -0.88 -17.11 -21.69
CA ASP A 357 -1.59 -17.61 -20.53
C ASP A 357 -3.08 -17.68 -20.89
N THR A 358 -3.60 -18.87 -20.86
CA THR A 358 -5.01 -19.14 -21.15
C THR A 358 -5.77 -19.59 -19.90
N SER A 359 -5.09 -19.60 -18.76
CA SER A 359 -5.66 -20.01 -17.47
C SER A 359 -6.29 -18.82 -16.77
N PRO A 360 -7.61 -18.72 -16.65
CA PRO A 360 -8.22 -17.61 -15.94
C PRO A 360 -7.96 -17.72 -14.42
N PRO A 361 -7.91 -16.58 -13.71
CA PRO A 361 -7.86 -16.57 -12.25
C PRO A 361 -9.01 -17.33 -11.60
N THR A 362 -8.85 -17.72 -10.35
CA THR A 362 -9.97 -18.24 -9.55
C THR A 362 -11.00 -17.14 -9.30
N ALA A 363 -12.28 -17.51 -9.12
CA ALA A 363 -13.32 -16.57 -8.76
C ALA A 363 -13.00 -15.87 -7.43
N PRO A 364 -13.26 -14.54 -7.31
CA PRO A 364 -13.20 -13.87 -6.01
C PRO A 364 -14.21 -14.49 -5.04
N GLY A 365 -13.75 -14.76 -3.80
CA GLY A 365 -14.61 -15.40 -2.80
C GLY A 365 -15.28 -14.39 -1.87
N SER A 366 -16.35 -14.82 -1.18
CA SER A 366 -16.95 -14.11 -0.03
C SER A 366 -17.22 -12.61 -0.27
N LEU A 367 -17.76 -12.25 -1.45
CA LEU A 367 -18.18 -10.88 -1.69
C LEU A 367 -19.27 -10.48 -0.70
N THR A 368 -19.01 -9.43 0.09
CA THR A 368 -19.91 -8.87 1.10
C THR A 368 -19.95 -7.35 0.98
N SER A 369 -20.94 -6.73 1.64
CA SER A 369 -20.99 -5.30 1.82
C SER A 369 -20.91 -4.96 3.32
N PRO A 370 -19.77 -4.45 3.80
CA PRO A 370 -19.61 -4.08 5.20
C PRO A 370 -20.38 -2.82 5.60
N GLY A 371 -20.90 -2.05 4.65
CA GLY A 371 -21.71 -0.86 4.98
C GLY A 371 -22.28 -0.15 3.77
N THR A 372 -23.38 0.58 4.01
CA THR A 372 -24.06 1.43 3.01
C THR A 372 -24.43 2.78 3.62
N THR A 373 -24.50 3.80 2.75
CA THR A 373 -25.13 5.08 3.05
C THR A 373 -26.31 5.31 2.09
N ALA A 374 -26.90 6.48 2.09
CA ALA A 374 -27.94 6.84 1.12
C ALA A 374 -27.45 6.84 -0.34
N THR A 375 -26.15 7.04 -0.55
CA THR A 375 -25.59 7.23 -1.89
C THR A 375 -24.36 6.37 -2.16
N THR A 376 -23.95 5.50 -1.23
CA THR A 376 -22.78 4.65 -1.38
C THR A 376 -23.01 3.21 -0.90
N ALA A 377 -22.26 2.27 -1.48
CA ALA A 377 -22.16 0.87 -1.03
C ALA A 377 -20.69 0.46 -0.99
N SER A 378 -20.19 0.10 0.19
CA SER A 378 -18.86 -0.47 0.35
C SER A 378 -18.91 -1.96 0.10
N LEU A 379 -17.91 -2.48 -0.65
CA LEU A 379 -17.78 -3.90 -1.03
C LEU A 379 -16.42 -4.42 -0.58
N SER A 380 -16.37 -5.69 -0.20
CA SER A 380 -15.15 -6.40 0.16
C SER A 380 -15.25 -7.86 -0.26
N TRP A 381 -14.14 -8.45 -0.71
CA TRP A 381 -14.09 -9.84 -1.18
C TRP A 381 -12.75 -10.50 -0.87
N THR A 382 -12.71 -11.83 -0.95
CA THR A 382 -11.47 -12.60 -0.80
C THR A 382 -10.69 -12.59 -2.12
N ALA A 383 -9.37 -12.42 -2.03
CA ALA A 383 -8.48 -12.38 -3.18
C ALA A 383 -8.56 -13.66 -4.02
N SER A 384 -8.51 -13.49 -5.33
CA SER A 384 -8.31 -14.56 -6.30
C SER A 384 -6.85 -14.98 -6.38
N THR A 385 -6.62 -16.20 -6.85
CA THR A 385 -5.28 -16.72 -7.19
C THR A 385 -5.21 -17.04 -8.68
N ASP A 386 -4.00 -17.00 -9.23
CA ASP A 386 -3.73 -17.31 -10.62
C ASP A 386 -2.32 -17.90 -10.77
N ASN A 387 -2.07 -18.63 -11.85
CA ASN A 387 -0.75 -19.24 -12.13
C ASN A 387 0.34 -18.23 -12.49
N VAL A 388 -0.03 -17.07 -13.05
CA VAL A 388 0.88 -15.97 -13.38
C VAL A 388 0.68 -14.79 -12.41
N GLY A 389 -0.57 -14.44 -12.13
CA GLY A 389 -0.93 -13.44 -11.13
C GLY A 389 -2.16 -12.62 -11.51
N VAL A 390 -2.93 -12.23 -10.48
CA VAL A 390 -4.11 -11.36 -10.63
C VAL A 390 -3.65 -9.91 -10.72
N THR A 391 -4.08 -9.21 -11.77
CA THR A 391 -3.74 -7.78 -11.99
C THR A 391 -4.83 -6.82 -11.51
N GLY A 392 -6.04 -7.33 -11.25
CA GLY A 392 -7.14 -6.50 -10.76
C GLY A 392 -8.49 -7.20 -10.81
N TYR A 393 -9.52 -6.43 -10.47
CA TYR A 393 -10.90 -6.91 -10.38
C TYR A 393 -11.83 -5.98 -11.14
N ASP A 394 -12.80 -6.56 -11.87
CA ASP A 394 -13.92 -5.84 -12.44
C ASP A 394 -15.10 -5.91 -11.48
N VAL A 395 -15.65 -4.77 -11.10
CA VAL A 395 -16.84 -4.67 -10.26
C VAL A 395 -18.07 -4.51 -11.15
N LEU A 396 -19.02 -5.42 -11.01
CA LEU A 396 -20.24 -5.49 -11.79
C LEU A 396 -21.44 -5.15 -10.92
N ARG A 397 -22.39 -4.37 -11.44
CA ARG A 397 -23.62 -3.97 -10.73
C ARG A 397 -24.85 -4.25 -11.59
N ALA A 398 -25.92 -4.70 -10.95
CA ALA A 398 -27.25 -4.79 -11.51
C ALA A 398 -28.27 -4.10 -10.58
N PRO A 399 -29.34 -3.47 -11.11
CA PRO A 399 -30.38 -2.88 -10.28
C PRO A 399 -31.31 -3.96 -9.69
N GLY A 400 -31.97 -3.62 -8.56
CA GLY A 400 -32.99 -4.42 -7.93
C GLY A 400 -32.44 -5.65 -7.18
N THR A 401 -33.34 -6.42 -6.60
CA THR A 401 -33.04 -7.65 -5.83
C THR A 401 -33.01 -8.90 -6.73
N SER A 402 -33.55 -8.82 -7.94
CA SER A 402 -33.58 -9.89 -8.95
C SER A 402 -33.70 -9.31 -10.38
N GLY A 403 -33.54 -10.14 -11.40
CA GLY A 403 -33.58 -9.69 -12.81
C GLY A 403 -32.45 -8.71 -13.15
N GLY A 404 -32.53 -8.06 -14.32
CA GLY A 404 -31.53 -7.07 -14.77
C GLY A 404 -30.18 -7.67 -15.15
N THR A 405 -29.43 -6.96 -15.99
CA THR A 405 -28.10 -7.35 -16.47
C THR A 405 -27.03 -6.72 -15.58
N PHE A 406 -26.02 -7.49 -15.22
CA PHE A 406 -24.81 -6.97 -14.57
C PHE A 406 -23.96 -6.20 -15.59
N THR A 407 -23.64 -4.96 -15.28
CA THR A 407 -22.74 -4.10 -16.07
C THR A 407 -21.53 -3.72 -15.23
N GLN A 408 -20.37 -3.64 -15.85
CA GLN A 408 -19.17 -3.18 -15.17
C GLN A 408 -19.30 -1.71 -14.82
N VAL A 409 -19.13 -1.39 -13.54
CA VAL A 409 -19.22 -0.02 -13.02
C VAL A 409 -17.84 0.53 -12.64
N SER A 410 -16.88 -0.34 -12.36
CA SER A 410 -15.50 0.06 -12.01
C SER A 410 -14.53 -1.09 -12.13
N THR A 411 -13.26 -0.76 -11.89
CA THR A 411 -12.17 -1.70 -11.64
C THR A 411 -11.50 -1.38 -10.31
N SER A 412 -10.93 -2.40 -9.65
CA SER A 412 -10.15 -2.24 -8.42
C SER A 412 -8.86 -3.03 -8.52
N ALA A 413 -7.76 -2.46 -8.05
CA ALA A 413 -6.50 -3.19 -7.87
C ALA A 413 -6.42 -3.90 -6.51
N THR A 414 -7.38 -3.65 -5.62
CA THR A 414 -7.47 -4.22 -4.26
C THR A 414 -8.72 -5.06 -4.11
N THR A 415 -8.88 -5.74 -2.99
CA THR A 415 -10.04 -6.59 -2.67
C THR A 415 -11.21 -5.82 -2.05
N SER A 416 -11.31 -4.54 -2.30
CA SER A 416 -12.38 -3.67 -1.84
C SER A 416 -12.72 -2.59 -2.86
N TYR A 417 -13.95 -2.09 -2.79
CA TYR A 417 -14.43 -1.00 -3.63
C TYR A 417 -15.59 -0.29 -2.94
N THR A 418 -15.70 1.02 -3.10
CA THR A 418 -16.89 1.77 -2.67
C THR A 418 -17.58 2.36 -3.89
N ASP A 419 -18.77 1.87 -4.18
CA ASP A 419 -19.64 2.42 -5.22
C ASP A 419 -20.33 3.68 -4.69
N THR A 420 -20.34 4.72 -5.51
CA THR A 420 -20.85 6.06 -5.16
C THR A 420 -21.89 6.53 -6.15
N GLY A 421 -22.66 7.58 -5.80
CA GLY A 421 -23.69 8.13 -6.69
C GLY A 421 -24.93 7.25 -6.81
N LEU A 422 -25.16 6.38 -5.84
CA LEU A 422 -26.33 5.51 -5.78
C LEU A 422 -27.59 6.28 -5.38
N THR A 423 -28.74 5.77 -5.77
CA THR A 423 -30.03 6.31 -5.35
C THR A 423 -30.37 5.79 -3.95
N ALA A 424 -30.84 6.65 -3.07
CA ALA A 424 -31.26 6.30 -1.73
C ALA A 424 -32.44 5.30 -1.72
N ASN A 425 -32.52 4.47 -0.69
CA ASN A 425 -33.57 3.45 -0.49
C ASN A 425 -33.77 2.53 -1.71
N THR A 426 -32.65 2.22 -2.39
CA THR A 426 -32.65 1.44 -3.64
C THR A 426 -31.76 0.22 -3.50
N SER A 427 -32.25 -0.93 -3.96
CA SER A 427 -31.49 -2.17 -3.95
C SER A 427 -30.64 -2.33 -5.20
N TYR A 428 -29.43 -2.81 -5.02
CA TYR A 428 -28.46 -3.14 -6.04
C TYR A 428 -27.86 -4.53 -5.77
N ARG A 429 -27.44 -5.22 -6.81
CA ARG A 429 -26.69 -6.45 -6.73
C ARG A 429 -25.32 -6.25 -7.31
N TYR A 430 -24.32 -6.85 -6.67
CA TYR A 430 -22.93 -6.79 -7.10
C TYR A 430 -22.36 -8.17 -7.33
N GLN A 431 -21.47 -8.26 -8.29
CA GLN A 431 -20.56 -9.36 -8.53
C GLN A 431 -19.19 -8.80 -8.83
N VAL A 432 -18.14 -9.59 -8.59
CA VAL A 432 -16.76 -9.24 -8.89
C VAL A 432 -16.13 -10.39 -9.65
N ARG A 433 -15.29 -10.08 -10.64
CA ARG A 433 -14.43 -11.06 -11.31
C ARG A 433 -13.00 -10.56 -11.35
N ALA A 434 -12.05 -11.47 -11.23
CA ALA A 434 -10.63 -11.16 -11.36
C ALA A 434 -10.19 -11.18 -12.82
N ARG A 435 -9.10 -10.47 -13.11
CA ARG A 435 -8.38 -10.53 -14.39
C ARG A 435 -6.88 -10.65 -14.14
N ASP A 436 -6.19 -11.35 -15.03
CA ASP A 436 -4.75 -11.47 -15.09
C ASP A 436 -4.09 -10.47 -16.07
N ALA A 437 -2.79 -10.60 -16.27
CA ALA A 437 -2.03 -9.78 -17.21
C ALA A 437 -2.27 -10.19 -18.68
N ALA A 438 -2.69 -11.41 -18.95
CA ALA A 438 -3.00 -11.92 -20.29
C ALA A 438 -4.41 -11.52 -20.77
N GLY A 439 -5.23 -10.97 -19.84
CA GLY A 439 -6.61 -10.56 -20.12
C GLY A 439 -7.64 -11.67 -19.87
N ASN A 440 -7.25 -12.81 -19.31
CA ASN A 440 -8.21 -13.83 -18.92
C ASN A 440 -9.04 -13.34 -17.74
N LEU A 441 -10.32 -13.70 -17.75
CA LEU A 441 -11.28 -13.28 -16.74
C LEU A 441 -11.76 -14.49 -15.95
N SER A 442 -11.78 -14.38 -14.64
CA SER A 442 -12.30 -15.42 -13.75
C SER A 442 -13.82 -15.60 -13.90
N PRO A 443 -14.38 -16.70 -13.43
CA PRO A 443 -15.80 -16.75 -13.07
C PRO A 443 -16.11 -15.62 -12.08
N VAL A 444 -17.38 -15.18 -12.05
CA VAL A 444 -17.82 -14.16 -11.09
C VAL A 444 -17.90 -14.71 -9.66
N SER A 445 -17.79 -13.83 -8.67
CA SER A 445 -18.03 -14.13 -7.26
C SER A 445 -19.48 -14.55 -6.99
N ASN A 446 -19.80 -14.86 -5.73
CA ASN A 446 -21.17 -14.83 -5.25
C ASN A 446 -21.81 -13.45 -5.50
N THR A 447 -23.14 -13.40 -5.55
CA THR A 447 -23.87 -12.13 -5.65
C THR A 447 -24.11 -11.55 -4.26
N ALA A 448 -23.69 -10.32 -4.03
CA ALA A 448 -24.05 -9.54 -2.85
C ALA A 448 -25.21 -8.61 -3.18
N THR A 449 -26.32 -8.71 -2.43
CA THR A 449 -27.46 -7.78 -2.55
C THR A 449 -27.32 -6.71 -1.47
N VAL A 450 -27.41 -5.45 -1.88
CA VAL A 450 -27.18 -4.29 -1.05
C VAL A 450 -28.35 -3.33 -1.23
N THR A 451 -28.89 -2.80 -0.13
CA THR A 451 -29.88 -1.72 -0.20
C THR A 451 -29.29 -0.47 0.43
N THR A 452 -29.24 0.61 -0.32
CA THR A 452 -28.80 1.92 0.19
C THR A 452 -29.76 2.41 1.28
N SER A 453 -29.23 3.11 2.27
CA SER A 453 -30.04 3.74 3.30
C SER A 453 -31.03 4.73 2.70
N GLY A 454 -32.14 4.97 3.37
CA GLY A 454 -33.06 6.04 2.98
C GLY A 454 -32.33 7.38 2.95
N SER A 455 -32.68 8.24 1.99
CA SER A 455 -32.28 9.65 2.07
C SER A 455 -32.83 10.21 3.37
N GLN A 456 -31.98 10.71 4.26
CA GLN A 456 -32.45 11.35 5.49
C GLN A 456 -33.12 12.67 5.10
N SER A 457 -34.43 12.60 4.84
CA SER A 457 -35.25 13.80 4.61
C SER A 457 -35.66 14.37 5.96
N GLY A 458 -34.77 15.16 6.57
CA GLY A 458 -35.09 15.83 7.82
C GLY A 458 -33.84 16.34 8.49
N GLY A 459 -33.28 17.38 8.09
CA GLY A 459 -32.33 18.29 8.77
C GLY A 459 -31.46 17.76 9.90
N CYS A 460 -31.38 16.44 10.16
CA CYS A 460 -30.55 15.86 11.22
C CYS A 460 -29.85 14.56 10.80
N THR A 461 -28.69 14.32 11.44
CA THR A 461 -27.93 13.08 11.35
C THR A 461 -27.83 12.40 12.73
N VAL A 462 -27.57 11.08 12.76
CA VAL A 462 -27.40 10.32 13.97
C VAL A 462 -26.13 9.46 13.90
N ALA A 463 -25.33 9.51 14.98
CA ALA A 463 -24.10 8.73 15.12
C ALA A 463 -24.10 7.98 16.45
N PRO A 464 -24.26 6.63 16.45
CA PRO A 464 -24.18 5.81 17.66
C PRO A 464 -22.73 5.45 17.99
N THR A 465 -22.42 5.34 19.28
CA THR A 465 -21.13 4.83 19.79
C THR A 465 -21.40 3.74 20.83
N THR A 466 -20.75 2.58 20.68
CA THR A 466 -20.77 1.55 21.73
C THR A 466 -19.79 1.95 22.82
N GLN A 467 -20.30 2.24 24.02
CA GLN A 467 -19.50 2.65 25.15
C GLN A 467 -18.91 1.46 25.91
N THR A 468 -19.74 0.42 26.13
CA THR A 468 -19.34 -0.77 26.89
C THR A 468 -20.07 -1.99 26.34
N ASP A 469 -19.35 -3.10 26.26
CA ASP A 469 -19.87 -4.40 25.86
C ASP A 469 -19.33 -5.45 26.87
N TRP A 470 -20.21 -6.22 27.51
CA TRP A 470 -19.85 -7.24 28.49
C TRP A 470 -20.32 -8.65 28.10
N GLY A 471 -20.59 -8.87 26.81
CA GLY A 471 -20.96 -10.18 26.26
C GLY A 471 -22.43 -10.56 26.38
N SER A 472 -23.09 -10.36 27.53
CA SER A 472 -24.53 -10.60 27.70
C SER A 472 -25.37 -9.33 27.58
N GLY A 473 -24.75 -8.19 27.22
CA GLY A 473 -25.39 -6.91 27.01
C GLY A 473 -24.38 -5.82 26.63
N TYR A 474 -24.88 -4.65 26.30
CA TYR A 474 -24.05 -3.50 25.90
C TYR A 474 -24.78 -2.17 26.18
N VAL A 475 -24.00 -1.10 26.22
CA VAL A 475 -24.46 0.29 26.24
C VAL A 475 -24.07 0.99 24.96
N ILE A 476 -25.03 1.62 24.30
CA ILE A 476 -24.82 2.56 23.21
C ILE A 476 -24.93 3.97 23.75
N GLN A 477 -23.80 4.65 23.89
CA GLN A 477 -23.70 6.04 24.35
C GLN A 477 -22.32 6.64 23.96
N PRO A 478 -22.28 7.88 23.46
CA PRO A 478 -23.44 8.68 23.05
C PRO A 478 -24.07 8.16 21.76
N VAL A 479 -25.38 8.28 21.64
CA VAL A 479 -26.03 8.36 20.34
C VAL A 479 -26.17 9.85 20.01
N THR A 480 -25.29 10.38 19.20
CA THR A 480 -25.24 11.81 18.90
C THR A 480 -26.20 12.15 17.77
N VAL A 481 -27.08 13.13 18.01
CA VAL A 481 -27.99 13.70 17.01
C VAL A 481 -27.50 15.10 16.68
N THR A 482 -27.23 15.38 15.40
CA THR A 482 -26.71 16.66 14.91
C THR A 482 -27.70 17.29 13.93
N ASN A 483 -28.03 18.56 14.11
CA ASN A 483 -28.75 19.32 13.11
C ASN A 483 -27.84 19.66 11.93
N THR A 484 -28.10 19.05 10.78
CA THR A 484 -27.38 19.29 9.53
C THR A 484 -28.14 20.18 8.56
N GLY A 485 -29.32 20.65 8.97
CA GLY A 485 -30.13 21.61 8.21
C GLY A 485 -29.66 23.05 8.41
N THR A 486 -30.34 23.98 7.72
CA THR A 486 -30.08 25.44 7.79
C THR A 486 -31.02 26.14 8.77
N THR A 487 -31.99 25.46 9.36
CA THR A 487 -32.97 25.98 10.32
C THR A 487 -32.87 25.25 11.65
N THR A 488 -33.34 25.92 12.73
CA THR A 488 -33.41 25.30 14.05
C THR A 488 -34.40 24.13 14.06
N LEU A 489 -33.98 22.96 14.55
CA LEU A 489 -34.89 21.84 14.83
C LEU A 489 -35.63 22.08 16.16
N ASN A 490 -36.92 21.76 16.17
CA ASN A 490 -37.76 21.82 17.38
C ASN A 490 -38.23 20.41 17.81
N GLY A 491 -37.33 19.47 17.76
CA GLY A 491 -37.52 18.06 18.05
C GLY A 491 -36.74 17.18 17.11
N TRP A 492 -36.45 15.97 17.55
CA TRP A 492 -35.84 14.95 16.70
C TRP A 492 -36.45 13.58 17.04
N THR A 493 -36.48 12.71 16.05
CA THR A 493 -36.86 11.30 16.16
C THR A 493 -35.82 10.44 15.54
N VAL A 494 -35.23 9.50 16.30
CA VAL A 494 -34.27 8.51 15.80
C VAL A 494 -34.97 7.15 15.83
N ARG A 495 -34.86 6.41 14.71
CA ARG A 495 -35.31 5.01 14.62
C ARG A 495 -34.09 4.11 14.36
N PHE A 496 -34.10 2.92 14.97
CA PHE A 496 -33.11 1.88 14.78
C PHE A 496 -33.69 0.51 15.09
N THR A 497 -33.00 -0.56 14.67
CA THR A 497 -33.44 -1.94 14.85
C THR A 497 -32.47 -2.67 15.76
N LEU A 498 -33.00 -3.30 16.84
CA LEU A 498 -32.26 -4.25 17.63
C LEU A 498 -32.16 -5.59 16.91
N PRO A 499 -31.03 -6.31 17.02
CA PRO A 499 -30.94 -7.70 16.55
C PRO A 499 -31.99 -8.60 17.23
N ALA A 500 -32.29 -9.73 16.57
CA ALA A 500 -33.27 -10.68 17.10
C ALA A 500 -32.85 -11.20 18.49
N GLY A 501 -33.80 -11.26 19.45
CA GLY A 501 -33.54 -11.71 20.80
C GLY A 501 -32.91 -10.66 21.74
N HIS A 502 -32.55 -9.48 21.22
CA HIS A 502 -32.08 -8.39 22.08
C HIS A 502 -33.23 -7.66 22.74
N THR A 503 -33.02 -7.25 23.98
CA THR A 503 -34.05 -6.58 24.80
C THR A 503 -33.52 -5.29 25.41
N LEU A 504 -34.25 -4.19 25.21
CA LEU A 504 -33.94 -2.90 25.79
C LEU A 504 -34.15 -2.98 27.33
N THR A 505 -33.16 -2.52 28.11
CA THR A 505 -33.22 -2.57 29.57
C THR A 505 -33.17 -1.20 30.23
N GLY A 506 -32.78 -0.15 29.52
CA GLY A 506 -32.73 1.21 30.02
C GLY A 506 -32.45 2.24 28.94
N SER A 507 -32.80 3.50 29.22
CA SER A 507 -32.48 4.64 28.37
C SER A 507 -32.41 5.93 29.16
N TRP A 508 -31.71 6.93 28.65
CA TRP A 508 -31.58 8.25 29.25
C TRP A 508 -31.50 9.34 28.18
N ASN A 509 -31.96 10.53 28.51
CA ASN A 509 -32.08 11.69 27.65
C ASN A 509 -32.94 11.47 26.38
N THR A 510 -33.89 10.55 26.45
CA THR A 510 -34.82 10.25 25.35
C THR A 510 -36.07 9.57 25.88
N THR A 511 -37.15 9.67 25.11
CA THR A 511 -38.35 8.82 25.31
C THR A 511 -38.30 7.71 24.26
N LEU A 512 -38.31 6.44 24.67
CA LEU A 512 -38.30 5.30 23.79
C LEU A 512 -39.67 4.63 23.66
N THR A 513 -39.97 4.21 22.42
CA THR A 513 -41.08 3.31 22.13
C THR A 513 -40.57 2.13 21.28
N THR A 514 -41.11 0.95 21.55
CA THR A 514 -40.73 -0.30 20.88
C THR A 514 -41.87 -0.85 20.05
N ALA A 515 -41.60 -1.29 18.83
CA ALA A 515 -42.52 -2.04 17.99
C ALA A 515 -41.74 -3.24 17.38
N GLY A 516 -41.87 -4.40 18.05
CA GLY A 516 -41.01 -5.54 17.80
C GLY A 516 -39.54 -5.19 18.12
N GLN A 517 -38.64 -5.43 17.15
CA GLN A 517 -37.22 -5.05 17.27
C GLN A 517 -36.94 -3.60 16.84
N THR A 518 -37.94 -2.88 16.32
CA THR A 518 -37.75 -1.47 15.92
C THR A 518 -37.95 -0.58 17.14
N ILE A 519 -36.93 0.22 17.43
CA ILE A 519 -36.94 1.21 18.51
C ILE A 519 -37.10 2.61 17.90
N THR A 520 -37.96 3.41 18.51
CA THR A 520 -38.11 4.83 18.18
C THR A 520 -37.77 5.67 19.41
N ALA A 521 -36.71 6.45 19.29
CA ALA A 521 -36.25 7.42 20.27
C ALA A 521 -36.71 8.82 19.89
N ARG A 522 -37.24 9.58 20.84
CA ARG A 522 -37.68 10.96 20.63
C ARG A 522 -36.98 11.90 21.60
N SER A 523 -36.80 13.15 21.16
CA SER A 523 -36.28 14.21 22.02
C SER A 523 -37.16 14.41 23.24
N THR A 524 -36.55 14.82 24.32
CA THR A 524 -37.23 15.32 25.55
C THR A 524 -37.36 16.85 25.48
N GLY A 525 -38.08 17.46 26.38
CA GLY A 525 -38.25 18.92 26.43
C GLY A 525 -36.94 19.71 26.56
N ASN A 526 -35.88 19.05 27.02
CA ASN A 526 -34.60 19.72 27.31
C ASN A 526 -33.54 19.57 26.20
N ASN A 527 -33.74 18.70 25.20
CA ASN A 527 -32.73 18.38 24.19
C ASN A 527 -33.27 18.36 22.75
N GLY A 528 -34.48 18.84 22.55
CA GLY A 528 -35.14 18.84 21.25
C GLY A 528 -34.82 20.05 20.37
N THR A 529 -34.42 21.19 20.94
CA THR A 529 -34.12 22.41 20.20
C THR A 529 -32.64 22.43 19.85
N LEU A 530 -32.31 22.32 18.55
CA LEU A 530 -30.93 22.33 18.01
C LEU A 530 -30.78 23.37 16.91
N ALA A 531 -29.96 24.38 17.14
CA ALA A 531 -29.58 25.32 16.06
C ALA A 531 -28.77 24.60 14.95
N PRO A 532 -28.65 25.16 13.73
CA PRO A 532 -27.81 24.59 12.67
C PRO A 532 -26.40 24.27 13.17
N GLY A 533 -25.92 23.04 12.91
CA GLY A 533 -24.63 22.53 13.36
C GLY A 533 -24.56 22.08 14.84
N GLN A 534 -25.59 22.32 15.63
CA GLN A 534 -25.63 21.90 17.04
C GLN A 534 -25.98 20.42 17.16
N SER A 535 -25.47 19.81 18.23
CA SER A 535 -25.68 18.39 18.54
C SER A 535 -26.21 18.19 19.97
N THR A 536 -26.92 17.11 20.15
CA THR A 536 -27.29 16.55 21.44
C THR A 536 -27.03 15.06 21.46
N SER A 537 -27.15 14.41 22.62
CA SER A 537 -26.97 12.97 22.69
C SER A 537 -27.95 12.32 23.67
N PHE A 538 -28.23 11.06 23.39
CA PHE A 538 -28.94 10.15 24.28
C PHE A 538 -28.20 8.82 24.41
N GLY A 539 -28.66 7.92 25.26
CA GLY A 539 -28.09 6.59 25.37
C GLY A 539 -29.15 5.55 25.75
N PHE A 540 -28.80 4.29 25.56
CA PHE A 540 -29.61 3.17 25.95
C PHE A 540 -28.78 1.92 26.26
N GLN A 541 -29.35 1.02 27.04
CA GLN A 541 -28.76 -0.25 27.43
C GLN A 541 -29.60 -1.40 26.91
N VAL A 542 -28.91 -2.45 26.48
CA VAL A 542 -29.53 -3.65 25.90
C VAL A 542 -28.94 -4.90 26.53
N ARG A 543 -29.82 -5.87 26.82
CA ARG A 543 -29.45 -7.26 27.12
C ARG A 543 -29.52 -8.07 25.83
N ARG A 544 -28.56 -8.97 25.62
CA ARG A 544 -28.51 -9.86 24.45
C ARG A 544 -28.28 -11.33 24.84
N PRO A 545 -28.69 -12.30 23.99
CA PRO A 545 -28.32 -13.70 24.14
C PRO A 545 -26.81 -13.89 24.05
N THR A 546 -26.26 -14.91 24.69
CA THR A 546 -24.86 -15.32 24.56
C THR A 546 -24.78 -16.67 23.84
N PRO A 547 -23.85 -16.86 22.87
CA PRO A 547 -22.89 -15.88 22.36
C PRO A 547 -23.48 -15.07 21.20
N ASP A 548 -23.53 -13.76 21.30
CA ASP A 548 -23.95 -12.86 20.24
C ASP A 548 -23.15 -11.56 20.33
N ASN A 549 -22.56 -11.10 19.18
CA ASN A 549 -21.77 -9.87 19.08
C ASN A 549 -22.47 -8.78 18.26
N GLN A 550 -23.74 -8.98 17.86
CA GLN A 550 -24.48 -8.01 17.09
C GLN A 550 -24.82 -6.78 17.91
N VAL A 551 -24.87 -5.64 17.22
CA VAL A 551 -25.28 -4.34 17.79
C VAL A 551 -26.41 -3.76 16.95
N PRO A 552 -27.17 -2.78 17.44
CA PRO A 552 -28.26 -2.17 16.71
C PRO A 552 -27.80 -1.53 15.41
N SER A 553 -28.65 -1.56 14.39
CA SER A 553 -28.38 -1.05 13.06
C SER A 553 -29.56 -0.27 12.48
N GLY A 554 -29.39 0.30 11.27
CA GLY A 554 -30.47 0.99 10.55
C GLY A 554 -30.89 2.30 11.22
N TYR A 555 -29.96 3.02 11.85
CA TYR A 555 -30.25 4.32 12.47
C TYR A 555 -30.67 5.34 11.45
N THR A 556 -31.82 5.97 11.69
CA THR A 556 -32.33 7.09 10.88
C THR A 556 -32.72 8.24 11.82
N CYS A 557 -32.56 9.49 11.37
CA CYS A 557 -32.98 10.68 12.10
C CYS A 557 -33.98 11.47 11.25
N THR A 558 -35.06 11.92 11.86
CA THR A 558 -36.04 12.83 11.28
C THR A 558 -36.38 13.94 12.26
N SER A 559 -36.63 15.14 11.77
CA SER A 559 -37.28 16.20 12.55
C SER A 559 -38.79 16.25 12.28
N PRO A 560 -39.60 16.74 13.19
CA PRO A 560 -41.03 16.94 12.99
C PRO A 560 -41.32 17.92 11.86
#